data_eba2fcd93e287c92830c7130fe8991a5
#
_entry.id   eba2fcd93e287c92830c7130fe8991a5
#
_cell.length_a   1.000
_cell.length_b   1.000
_cell.length_c   1.000
_cell.angle_alpha   90.00
_cell.angle_beta   90.00
_cell.angle_gamma   90.00
#
_symmetry.space_group_name_H-M   'P 1'
#
loop_
_entity.id
_entity.type
_entity.pdbx_description
1 polymer ?
#
loop_
_entity_poly.entity_id
_entity_poly.type
_entity_poly.pdbx_seq_one_letter_code
_entity_poly.pdbx_strand_id
1 'polypeptide(L)'
;MIQETMFNIPYWTIPTINFKEKKKKLQSLCKRHPESKHGIQTFSTNRQSPRIQFKEDLIVILEEELTMLSEKLGKDIRIDDAWSVSYKKGEYHSVHNHGSVGLSGILYLDQPKDAPMTNYMQPWNDYFTDRTVYYPIPVQEGTIVVVPQFIQHFSPPNESKKIKRIISWDLSVA
;
A
#
# COMPACT_ATOMS: atom_id res chain seq x y z
N MET A 1 29.75 -15.22 -22.46
CA MET A 1 29.22 -15.14 -21.09
C MET A 1 27.76 -14.75 -21.23
N ILE A 2 26.83 -15.48 -20.59
CA ILE A 2 25.40 -15.22 -20.60
C ILE A 2 25.04 -14.82 -19.16
N GLN A 3 24.34 -13.69 -18.97
CA GLN A 3 23.80 -13.28 -17.68
C GLN A 3 22.34 -13.73 -17.63
N GLU A 4 21.97 -14.47 -16.61
CA GLU A 4 20.61 -14.91 -16.35
C GLU A 4 20.15 -14.43 -14.98
N THR A 5 18.85 -14.18 -14.80
CA THR A 5 18.26 -13.78 -13.52
C THR A 5 17.65 -14.99 -12.84
N MET A 6 18.15 -15.34 -11.65
CA MET A 6 17.63 -16.49 -10.90
C MET A 6 16.33 -16.17 -10.15
N PHE A 7 16.22 -14.96 -9.59
CA PHE A 7 15.06 -14.52 -8.83
C PHE A 7 14.53 -13.21 -9.36
N ASN A 8 13.23 -13.14 -9.60
CA ASN A 8 12.53 -11.93 -9.97
C ASN A 8 11.28 -11.81 -9.11
N ILE A 9 11.20 -10.76 -8.29
CA ILE A 9 10.02 -10.46 -7.48
C ILE A 9 9.21 -9.39 -8.21
N PRO A 10 8.05 -9.74 -8.75
CA PRO A 10 7.21 -8.77 -9.43
C PRO A 10 6.51 -7.84 -8.43
N TYR A 11 6.23 -6.62 -8.89
CA TYR A 11 5.24 -5.72 -8.31
C TYR A 11 4.42 -5.08 -9.41
N TRP A 12 3.25 -4.56 -9.06
CA TRP A 12 2.37 -3.91 -10.03
C TRP A 12 2.07 -2.49 -9.60
N THR A 13 2.01 -1.59 -10.56
CA THR A 13 1.51 -0.23 -10.38
C THR A 13 0.28 -0.05 -11.25
N ILE A 14 -0.82 0.40 -10.64
CA ILE A 14 -2.10 0.56 -11.31
C ILE A 14 -2.56 2.01 -11.10
N PRO A 15 -2.74 2.80 -12.17
CA PRO A 15 -3.36 4.11 -12.02
C PRO A 15 -4.86 3.93 -11.74
N THR A 16 -5.38 4.62 -10.73
CA THR A 16 -6.81 4.59 -10.44
C THR A 16 -7.60 5.28 -11.56
N ILE A 17 -8.52 4.55 -12.17
CA ILE A 17 -9.40 5.05 -13.23
C ILE A 17 -10.34 6.10 -12.63
N ASN A 18 -10.54 7.21 -13.33
CA ASN A 18 -11.39 8.32 -12.86
C ASN A 18 -11.07 8.78 -11.43
N PHE A 19 -9.77 8.84 -11.09
CA PHE A 19 -9.31 9.09 -9.72
C PHE A 19 -9.96 10.31 -9.05
N LYS A 20 -10.17 11.40 -9.79
CA LYS A 20 -10.79 12.62 -9.24
C LYS A 20 -12.16 12.36 -8.60
N GLU A 21 -12.96 11.48 -9.18
CA GLU A 21 -14.28 11.10 -8.67
C GLU A 21 -14.16 10.07 -7.56
N LYS A 22 -13.36 9.02 -7.79
CA LYS A 22 -13.09 7.97 -6.80
C LYS A 22 -12.44 8.55 -5.53
N LYS A 23 -11.57 9.56 -5.65
CA LYS A 23 -10.97 10.25 -4.50
C LYS A 23 -12.01 10.80 -3.54
N LYS A 24 -13.09 11.41 -4.05
CA LYS A 24 -14.18 11.94 -3.19
C LYS A 24 -14.89 10.80 -2.44
N LYS A 25 -15.18 9.68 -3.12
CA LYS A 25 -15.80 8.49 -2.52
C LYS A 25 -14.90 7.87 -1.45
N LEU A 26 -13.60 7.72 -1.74
CA LEU A 26 -12.60 7.19 -0.82
C LEU A 26 -12.38 8.08 0.41
N GLN A 27 -12.34 9.40 0.22
CA GLN A 27 -12.28 10.35 1.34
C GLN A 27 -13.55 10.30 2.20
N SER A 28 -14.73 10.12 1.59
CA SER A 28 -15.97 9.90 2.33
C SER A 28 -15.95 8.58 3.10
N LEU A 29 -15.42 7.51 2.50
CA LEU A 29 -15.23 6.22 3.15
C LEU A 29 -14.33 6.36 4.40
N CYS A 30 -13.17 7.01 4.29
CA CYS A 30 -12.29 7.27 5.42
C CYS A 30 -12.97 8.10 6.53
N LYS A 31 -13.83 9.07 6.17
CA LYS A 31 -14.57 9.87 7.17
C LYS A 31 -15.61 9.05 7.93
N ARG A 32 -16.26 8.08 7.30
CA ARG A 32 -17.23 7.19 7.96
C ARG A 32 -16.56 6.19 8.90
N HIS A 33 -15.27 5.90 8.68
CA HIS A 33 -14.46 4.98 9.48
C HIS A 33 -13.25 5.72 10.05
N PRO A 34 -13.43 6.51 11.12
CA PRO A 34 -12.38 7.39 11.62
C PRO A 34 -11.16 6.62 12.11
N GLU A 35 -10.01 7.21 11.87
CA GLU A 35 -8.72 6.70 12.32
C GLU A 35 -8.42 7.15 13.75
N SER A 36 -7.70 6.33 14.49
CA SER A 36 -7.15 6.67 15.80
C SER A 36 -5.71 6.18 15.93
N LYS A 37 -4.96 6.75 16.88
CA LYS A 37 -3.67 6.21 17.31
C LYS A 37 -3.91 5.17 18.40
N HIS A 38 -3.18 4.05 18.32
CA HIS A 38 -3.22 3.01 19.34
C HIS A 38 -1.82 2.74 19.88
N GLY A 39 -1.66 2.82 21.21
CA GLY A 39 -0.43 2.50 21.90
C GLY A 39 0.75 3.38 21.41
N ILE A 40 1.82 2.71 21.02
CA ILE A 40 3.08 3.35 20.58
C ILE A 40 3.08 3.73 19.09
N GLN A 41 1.97 3.58 18.38
CA GLN A 41 1.92 3.92 16.95
C GLN A 41 2.19 5.41 16.72
N THR A 42 3.01 5.69 15.71
CA THR A 42 3.37 7.05 15.30
C THR A 42 2.50 7.58 14.16
N PHE A 43 1.45 6.85 13.78
CA PHE A 43 0.48 7.18 12.74
C PHE A 43 -0.94 6.92 13.22
N SER A 44 -1.93 7.43 12.47
CA SER A 44 -3.35 7.14 12.73
C SER A 44 -3.86 6.10 11.73
N THR A 45 -4.71 5.18 12.19
CA THR A 45 -5.31 4.12 11.35
C THR A 45 -6.67 3.71 11.90
N ASN A 46 -7.53 3.18 11.04
CA ASN A 46 -8.78 2.54 11.44
C ASN A 46 -8.66 1.01 11.57
N ARG A 47 -7.44 0.44 11.55
CA ARG A 47 -7.21 -1.02 11.54
C ARG A 47 -7.79 -1.74 12.76
N GLN A 48 -7.94 -1.08 13.91
CA GLN A 48 -8.51 -1.65 15.15
C GLN A 48 -10.03 -1.54 15.24
N SER A 49 -10.67 -0.85 14.31
CA SER A 49 -12.14 -0.73 14.25
C SER A 49 -12.74 -1.86 13.41
N PRO A 50 -14.04 -2.21 13.59
CA PRO A 50 -14.73 -3.10 12.68
C PRO A 50 -14.64 -2.59 11.23
N ARG A 51 -14.05 -3.38 10.32
CA ARG A 51 -13.71 -2.95 8.96
C ARG A 51 -14.44 -3.68 7.84
N ILE A 52 -15.38 -4.57 8.15
CA ILE A 52 -16.11 -5.33 7.13
C ILE A 52 -16.71 -4.37 6.11
N GLN A 53 -17.48 -3.38 6.57
CA GLN A 53 -18.11 -2.39 5.68
C GLN A 53 -17.09 -1.52 4.96
N PHE A 54 -15.98 -1.15 5.60
CA PHE A 54 -14.89 -0.41 4.93
C PHE A 54 -14.32 -1.20 3.75
N LYS A 55 -14.06 -2.48 3.95
CA LYS A 55 -13.56 -3.39 2.93
C LYS A 55 -14.55 -3.55 1.77
N GLU A 56 -15.83 -3.81 2.10
CA GLU A 56 -16.88 -3.98 1.08
C GLU A 56 -17.06 -2.72 0.22
N ASP A 57 -17.14 -1.54 0.85
CA ASP A 57 -17.24 -0.27 0.14
C ASP A 57 -15.98 0.00 -0.72
N LEU A 58 -14.78 -0.36 -0.23
CA LEU A 58 -13.54 -0.21 -0.98
C LEU A 58 -13.54 -1.08 -2.23
N ILE A 59 -13.97 -2.34 -2.13
CA ILE A 59 -14.08 -3.27 -3.27
C ILE A 59 -14.99 -2.67 -4.35
N VAL A 60 -16.14 -2.14 -3.97
CA VAL A 60 -17.08 -1.50 -4.93
C VAL A 60 -16.44 -0.27 -5.61
N ILE A 61 -15.69 0.55 -4.85
CA ILE A 61 -15.07 1.75 -5.42
C ILE A 61 -13.91 1.40 -6.38
N LEU A 62 -13.15 0.34 -6.09
CA LEU A 62 -11.97 -0.08 -6.84
C LEU A 62 -12.22 -1.31 -7.73
N GLU A 63 -13.46 -1.63 -8.05
CA GLU A 63 -13.84 -2.82 -8.83
C GLU A 63 -13.04 -2.93 -10.15
N GLU A 64 -12.89 -1.82 -10.88
CA GLU A 64 -12.17 -1.80 -12.16
C GLU A 64 -10.69 -2.13 -11.97
N GLU A 65 -10.02 -1.54 -10.99
CA GLU A 65 -8.60 -1.77 -10.69
C GLU A 65 -8.34 -3.20 -10.17
N LEU A 66 -9.24 -3.72 -9.37
CA LEU A 66 -9.17 -5.09 -8.87
C LEU A 66 -9.38 -6.12 -9.99
N THR A 67 -10.32 -5.85 -10.90
CA THR A 67 -10.54 -6.68 -12.11
C THR A 67 -9.29 -6.68 -12.99
N MET A 68 -8.71 -5.50 -13.28
CA MET A 68 -7.46 -5.41 -14.04
C MET A 68 -6.31 -6.19 -13.40
N LEU A 69 -6.21 -6.17 -12.06
CA LEU A 69 -5.20 -6.94 -11.34
C LEU A 69 -5.45 -8.45 -11.50
N SER A 70 -6.68 -8.91 -11.28
CA SER A 70 -7.09 -10.31 -11.44
C SER A 70 -6.78 -10.84 -12.84
N GLU A 71 -7.19 -10.09 -13.88
CA GLU A 71 -6.88 -10.42 -15.28
C GLU A 71 -5.38 -10.48 -15.55
N LYS A 72 -4.60 -9.51 -15.03
CA LYS A 72 -3.14 -9.48 -15.19
C LYS A 72 -2.45 -10.66 -14.51
N LEU A 73 -2.98 -11.12 -13.39
CA LEU A 73 -2.48 -12.29 -12.68
C LEU A 73 -2.94 -13.61 -13.32
N GLY A 74 -4.04 -13.59 -14.09
CA GLY A 74 -4.73 -14.79 -14.56
C GLY A 74 -5.28 -15.64 -13.41
N LYS A 75 -5.69 -14.99 -12.32
CA LYS A 75 -6.07 -15.59 -11.03
C LYS A 75 -7.21 -14.81 -10.39
N ASP A 76 -8.08 -15.52 -9.68
CA ASP A 76 -9.06 -14.88 -8.84
C ASP A 76 -8.39 -14.26 -7.60
N ILE A 77 -8.83 -13.07 -7.24
CA ILE A 77 -8.35 -12.36 -6.06
C ILE A 77 -9.49 -12.10 -5.08
N ARG A 78 -9.16 -12.12 -3.79
CA ARG A 78 -10.08 -11.79 -2.72
C ARG A 78 -9.41 -10.83 -1.75
N ILE A 79 -10.04 -9.70 -1.49
CA ILE A 79 -9.61 -8.79 -0.41
C ILE A 79 -9.95 -9.44 0.93
N ASP A 80 -8.94 -9.73 1.73
CA ASP A 80 -9.10 -10.34 3.06
C ASP A 80 -9.36 -9.27 4.12
N ASP A 81 -8.59 -8.17 4.07
CA ASP A 81 -8.70 -7.04 4.99
C ASP A 81 -8.37 -5.72 4.27
N ALA A 82 -8.90 -4.60 4.77
CA ALA A 82 -8.62 -3.26 4.24
C ALA A 82 -8.71 -2.19 5.34
N TRP A 83 -7.83 -1.18 5.29
CA TRP A 83 -7.79 -0.09 6.26
C TRP A 83 -7.17 1.17 5.67
N SER A 84 -7.42 2.32 6.31
CA SER A 84 -6.74 3.57 6.01
C SER A 84 -5.63 3.86 7.01
N VAL A 85 -4.61 4.59 6.56
CA VAL A 85 -3.50 5.08 7.38
C VAL A 85 -3.20 6.52 7.02
N SER A 86 -3.09 7.37 8.03
CA SER A 86 -2.71 8.78 7.88
C SER A 86 -1.44 9.09 8.66
N TYR A 87 -0.57 9.88 8.02
CA TYR A 87 0.68 10.35 8.59
C TYR A 87 0.69 11.87 8.63
N LYS A 88 0.64 12.45 9.84
CA LYS A 88 0.95 13.86 10.07
C LYS A 88 2.44 14.11 9.97
N LYS A 89 2.88 15.37 9.99
CA LYS A 89 4.30 15.71 9.99
C LYS A 89 5.05 14.98 11.10
N GLY A 90 6.15 14.31 10.75
CA GLY A 90 7.00 13.52 11.63
C GLY A 90 6.49 12.10 11.91
N GLU A 91 5.27 11.76 11.53
CA GLU A 91 4.74 10.42 11.72
C GLU A 91 5.29 9.45 10.66
N TYR A 92 5.54 8.21 11.07
CA TYR A 92 6.16 7.17 10.25
C TYR A 92 5.55 5.80 10.58
N HIS A 93 5.82 4.82 9.76
CA HIS A 93 5.52 3.42 10.03
C HIS A 93 6.81 2.62 9.94
N SER A 94 7.14 1.90 11.00
CA SER A 94 8.35 1.07 11.07
C SER A 94 8.34 -0.05 10.04
N VAL A 95 9.50 -0.69 9.85
CA VAL A 95 9.62 -1.85 8.97
C VAL A 95 8.69 -2.97 9.41
N HIS A 96 7.91 -3.48 8.47
CA HIS A 96 6.96 -4.58 8.67
C HIS A 96 6.67 -5.28 7.34
N ASN A 97 5.99 -6.41 7.40
CA ASN A 97 5.35 -7.10 6.28
C ASN A 97 3.92 -7.51 6.67
N HIS A 98 3.20 -8.12 5.77
CA HIS A 98 1.79 -8.50 5.98
C HIS A 98 1.57 -10.02 6.07
N GLY A 99 2.63 -10.81 5.92
CA GLY A 99 2.56 -12.27 5.96
C GLY A 99 3.50 -12.93 4.97
N SER A 100 3.38 -14.24 4.82
CA SER A 100 4.24 -15.03 3.94
C SER A 100 3.59 -15.39 2.60
N VAL A 101 2.26 -15.26 2.49
CA VAL A 101 1.47 -15.68 1.32
C VAL A 101 0.42 -14.62 1.00
N GLY A 102 0.23 -14.35 -0.29
CA GLY A 102 -0.71 -13.35 -0.78
C GLY A 102 -0.04 -12.08 -1.26
N LEU A 103 -0.85 -11.07 -1.56
CA LEU A 103 -0.39 -9.77 -2.02
C LEU A 103 -0.93 -8.67 -1.08
N SER A 104 -0.22 -7.55 -0.99
CA SER A 104 -0.69 -6.34 -0.32
C SER A 104 -0.78 -5.20 -1.31
N GLY A 105 -1.87 -4.44 -1.25
CA GLY A 105 -2.08 -3.25 -2.06
C GLY A 105 -2.01 -1.97 -1.22
N ILE A 106 -1.47 -0.91 -1.81
CA ILE A 106 -1.44 0.44 -1.24
C ILE A 106 -1.94 1.43 -2.29
N LEU A 107 -3.06 2.10 -2.02
CA LEU A 107 -3.51 3.26 -2.78
C LEU A 107 -3.02 4.54 -2.11
N TYR A 108 -2.31 5.37 -2.84
CA TYR A 108 -1.87 6.70 -2.38
C TYR A 108 -3.00 7.72 -2.57
N LEU A 109 -3.84 7.87 -1.55
CA LEU A 109 -5.05 8.72 -1.61
C LEU A 109 -4.72 10.21 -1.54
N ASP A 110 -3.89 10.61 -0.57
CA ASP A 110 -3.34 11.95 -0.43
C ASP A 110 -1.82 11.84 -0.32
N GLN A 111 -1.10 12.18 -1.40
CA GLN A 111 0.36 12.11 -1.50
C GLN A 111 0.93 13.50 -1.78
N PRO A 112 1.26 14.28 -0.74
CA PRO A 112 1.95 15.56 -0.94
C PRO A 112 3.27 15.36 -1.69
N LYS A 113 3.64 16.31 -2.56
CA LYS A 113 4.86 16.23 -3.39
C LYS A 113 6.15 16.13 -2.55
N ASP A 114 6.13 16.72 -1.35
CA ASP A 114 7.21 16.74 -0.37
C ASP A 114 7.11 15.62 0.68
N ALA A 115 6.10 14.75 0.60
CA ALA A 115 6.00 13.57 1.44
C ALA A 115 6.83 12.40 0.88
N PRO A 116 7.58 11.66 1.71
CA PRO A 116 8.38 10.54 1.26
C PRO A 116 7.49 9.39 0.75
N MET A 117 8.05 8.61 -0.17
CA MET A 117 7.44 7.39 -0.67
C MET A 117 7.61 6.25 0.33
N THR A 118 6.78 5.22 0.22
CA THR A 118 7.01 3.95 0.89
C THR A 118 8.27 3.30 0.32
N ASN A 119 9.16 2.84 1.20
CA ASN A 119 10.36 2.11 0.82
C ASN A 119 10.12 0.61 1.00
N TYR A 120 10.39 -0.15 -0.03
CA TYR A 120 10.35 -1.60 -0.05
C TYR A 120 11.77 -2.14 0.08
N MET A 121 11.96 -3.17 0.89
CA MET A 121 13.28 -3.74 1.17
C MET A 121 13.47 -5.00 0.33
N GLN A 122 14.63 -5.12 -0.29
CA GLN A 122 15.03 -6.38 -0.90
C GLN A 122 15.12 -7.47 0.19
N PRO A 123 14.57 -8.69 -0.03
CA PRO A 123 14.59 -9.77 0.97
C PRO A 123 15.98 -10.31 1.32
N TRP A 124 17.00 -9.94 0.57
CA TRP A 124 18.40 -10.27 0.80
C TRP A 124 19.29 -9.04 0.59
N ASN A 125 20.46 -9.04 1.19
CA ASN A 125 21.44 -8.00 0.96
C ASN A 125 22.04 -8.08 -0.45
N ASP A 126 22.53 -6.96 -0.94
CA ASP A 126 23.36 -6.93 -2.14
C ASP A 126 24.61 -7.78 -1.92
N TYR A 127 24.85 -8.74 -2.81
CA TYR A 127 25.90 -9.76 -2.61
C TYR A 127 27.33 -9.23 -2.84
N PHE A 128 27.50 -8.04 -3.42
CA PHE A 128 28.82 -7.40 -3.54
C PHE A 128 29.17 -6.54 -2.33
N THR A 129 28.17 -5.86 -1.75
CA THR A 129 28.39 -4.85 -0.72
C THR A 129 27.87 -5.26 0.65
N ASP A 130 27.13 -6.36 0.76
CA ASP A 130 26.42 -6.84 1.95
C ASP A 130 25.48 -5.77 2.56
N ARG A 131 24.95 -4.89 1.73
CA ARG A 131 24.06 -3.82 2.16
C ARG A 131 22.60 -4.14 1.85
N THR A 132 21.72 -3.73 2.73
CA THR A 132 20.27 -3.75 2.45
C THR A 132 19.95 -2.76 1.34
N VAL A 133 19.19 -3.22 0.35
CA VAL A 133 18.75 -2.42 -0.80
C VAL A 133 17.31 -1.99 -0.59
N TYR A 134 17.05 -0.70 -0.80
CA TYR A 134 15.73 -0.09 -0.69
C TYR A 134 15.24 0.36 -2.06
N TYR A 135 13.96 0.11 -2.33
CA TYR A 135 13.28 0.51 -3.56
C TYR A 135 12.12 1.46 -3.23
N PRO A 136 12.31 2.78 -3.31
CA PRO A 136 11.21 3.73 -3.30
C PRO A 136 10.52 3.69 -4.68
N ILE A 137 9.35 3.07 -4.75
CA ILE A 137 8.57 3.04 -6.00
C ILE A 137 8.00 4.43 -6.24
N PRO A 138 8.29 5.08 -7.39
CA PRO A 138 7.73 6.38 -7.71
C PRO A 138 6.21 6.33 -7.81
N VAL A 139 5.54 7.15 -7.01
CA VAL A 139 4.07 7.22 -6.97
C VAL A 139 3.59 8.66 -6.96
N GLN A 140 2.36 8.84 -7.41
CA GLN A 140 1.58 10.07 -7.26
C GLN A 140 0.20 9.73 -6.67
N GLU A 141 -0.58 10.73 -6.34
CA GLU A 141 -1.96 10.51 -5.91
C GLU A 141 -2.73 9.69 -6.95
N GLY A 142 -3.48 8.70 -6.48
CA GLY A 142 -4.22 7.78 -7.33
C GLY A 142 -3.42 6.61 -7.87
N THR A 143 -2.14 6.48 -7.52
CA THR A 143 -1.37 5.26 -7.83
C THR A 143 -1.69 4.17 -6.81
N ILE A 144 -1.96 2.97 -7.29
CA ILE A 144 -1.99 1.75 -6.51
C ILE A 144 -0.68 1.00 -6.75
N VAL A 145 -0.04 0.56 -5.67
CA VAL A 145 1.12 -0.35 -5.71
C VAL A 145 0.71 -1.67 -5.08
N VAL A 146 0.98 -2.78 -5.76
CA VAL A 146 0.72 -4.13 -5.25
C VAL A 146 2.02 -4.90 -5.20
N VAL A 147 2.30 -5.51 -4.06
CA VAL A 147 3.53 -6.29 -3.81
C VAL A 147 3.18 -7.60 -3.10
N PRO A 148 4.04 -8.65 -3.18
CA PRO A 148 3.90 -9.82 -2.32
C PRO A 148 3.93 -9.45 -0.84
N GLN A 149 3.09 -10.09 -0.01
CA GLN A 149 2.95 -9.78 1.42
C GLN A 149 4.23 -9.95 2.22
N PHE A 150 5.14 -10.85 1.80
CA PHE A 150 6.41 -11.08 2.49
C PHE A 150 7.43 -9.94 2.32
N ILE A 151 7.21 -9.02 1.38
CA ILE A 151 8.11 -7.89 1.16
C ILE A 151 8.05 -6.93 2.33
N GLN A 152 9.17 -6.79 3.04
CA GLN A 152 9.31 -5.80 4.10
C GLN A 152 9.28 -4.40 3.51
N HIS A 153 8.56 -3.51 4.18
CA HIS A 153 8.46 -2.12 3.77
C HIS A 153 8.22 -1.21 4.97
N PHE A 154 8.41 0.09 4.76
CA PHE A 154 8.18 1.10 5.78
C PHE A 154 7.81 2.44 5.12
N SER A 155 7.14 3.30 5.88
CA SER A 155 6.93 4.69 5.50
C SER A 155 7.89 5.57 6.31
N PRO A 156 8.85 6.24 5.69
CA PRO A 156 9.70 7.22 6.40
C PRO A 156 8.87 8.32 7.04
N PRO A 157 9.43 9.10 7.99
CA PRO A 157 8.74 10.23 8.59
C PRO A 157 8.18 11.19 7.55
N ASN A 158 6.89 11.52 7.64
CA ASN A 158 6.27 12.49 6.74
C ASN A 158 6.87 13.89 7.00
N GLU A 159 7.64 14.40 6.05
CA GLU A 159 8.27 15.73 6.17
C GLU A 159 7.32 16.86 5.77
N SER A 160 6.24 16.55 5.05
CA SER A 160 5.25 17.52 4.62
C SER A 160 4.44 18.09 5.79
N LYS A 161 4.07 19.36 5.68
CA LYS A 161 3.06 19.97 6.57
C LYS A 161 1.66 19.43 6.30
N LYS A 162 1.43 18.80 5.14
CA LYS A 162 0.15 18.18 4.77
C LYS A 162 0.13 16.73 5.23
N ILE A 163 -1.06 16.21 5.48
CA ILE A 163 -1.27 14.81 5.82
C ILE A 163 -1.04 13.95 4.56
N LYS A 164 -0.17 12.94 4.68
CA LYS A 164 -0.09 11.82 3.74
C LYS A 164 -1.14 10.80 4.18
N ARG A 165 -1.98 10.33 3.25
CA ARG A 165 -2.96 9.28 3.52
C ARG A 165 -2.90 8.20 2.47
N ILE A 166 -2.88 6.96 2.94
CA ILE A 166 -2.97 5.77 2.10
C ILE A 166 -4.18 4.93 2.51
N ILE A 167 -4.67 4.10 1.60
CA ILE A 167 -5.56 2.99 1.89
C ILE A 167 -4.78 1.73 1.56
N SER A 168 -4.72 0.82 2.52
CA SER A 168 -3.99 -0.44 2.40
C SER A 168 -4.94 -1.62 2.50
N TRP A 169 -4.61 -2.73 1.85
CA TRP A 169 -5.37 -3.97 1.94
C TRP A 169 -4.47 -5.18 1.75
N ASP A 170 -4.92 -6.29 2.30
CA ASP A 170 -4.35 -7.61 2.08
C ASP A 170 -5.29 -8.42 1.20
N LEU A 171 -4.72 -9.20 0.29
CA LEU A 171 -5.49 -10.06 -0.60
C LEU A 171 -4.85 -11.44 -0.76
N SER A 172 -5.73 -12.45 -0.86
CA SER A 172 -5.38 -13.81 -1.26
C SER A 172 -5.62 -13.98 -2.77
N VAL A 173 -4.85 -14.90 -3.35
CA VAL A 173 -4.90 -15.28 -4.77
C VAL A 173 -5.25 -16.76 -4.85
N ALA A 174 -6.29 -17.11 -5.62
CA ALA A 174 -6.77 -18.48 -5.81
C ALA A 174 -6.27 -19.10 -7.14
#